data_c517a6743c610774b279a437baeba39c
#
_entry.id   c517a6743c610774b279a437baeba39c
#
_cell.length_a   1.000
_cell.length_b   1.000
_cell.length_c   1.000
_cell.angle_alpha   90.00
_cell.angle_beta   90.00
_cell.angle_gamma   90.00
#
_symmetry.space_group_name_H-M   'P 1'
#
loop_
_entity.id
_entity.type
_entity.pdbx_description
1 polymer ?
#
loop_
_entity_poly.entity_id
_entity_poly.type
_entity_poly.pdbx_seq_one_letter_code
_entity_poly.pdbx_strand_id
1 'polypeptide(L)'
;MGREAFEAVLRGSKKVPDSRRNRKLRDKVIFGTAFHTPARGRLEVLRDALIVVAGDGRITEVIAQGSGDHDAARARAAEQGRLVELGAGEVLLPGLVDLHIHAPQWPQLGKALDVPLEVWLRKHTFPLEARYADVAFARTIYDDLVSGLVANGTTTAVYFATIHMEASLALAEICRARGQRAFVGKVAMDDPDQCPPFYRDENAATALDEMRRFIEAVRAIAPGGDALVHPIITPRFIPSCTDELLAALGRLAAETGCLVQTHCSESDWEKSFVEQRFGRSDAAVLAGFGLLRQHTVLAHSNFVSDDDLDLIRARGAAVAHCPLSNAYFAEAVFPLREALDRNVRVGLGTDISGGHSPSLLDGCRHALMAGRMRQGGVDAGLPRDRRGVADARITVAEAFWLATAGGGEALGLDVGKFAAGCKFDALRIDVEADGSNVRVWPDLDEPEDVFQKIVLNAGRANIRQVWVDGVCVGGTAGDAGQRASVSR
;
A
#
# COMPACT_ATOMS: atom_id res chain seq x y z
N MET A 1 11.36 34.44 -1.95
CA MET A 1 11.68 33.86 -3.27
C MET A 1 10.36 33.61 -3.97
N GLY A 2 10.14 34.35 -5.07
CA GLY A 2 8.83 34.64 -5.57
C GLY A 2 8.24 33.59 -6.48
N ARG A 3 6.98 33.80 -6.78
CA ARG A 3 6.08 33.06 -7.66
C ARG A 3 6.70 32.69 -9.03
N GLU A 4 7.63 33.47 -9.53
CA GLU A 4 8.34 33.25 -10.79
C GLU A 4 9.31 32.04 -10.78
N ALA A 5 9.94 31.71 -9.64
CA ALA A 5 10.81 30.55 -9.53
C ALA A 5 9.99 29.23 -9.51
N PHE A 6 8.76 29.28 -9.00
CA PHE A 6 7.84 28.14 -8.99
C PHE A 6 7.26 27.86 -10.40
N GLU A 7 6.97 28.92 -11.17
CA GLU A 7 6.50 28.79 -12.55
C GLU A 7 7.58 28.27 -13.52
N ALA A 8 8.85 28.53 -13.26
CA ALA A 8 9.95 28.01 -14.09
C ALA A 8 10.12 26.48 -13.95
N VAL A 9 9.82 25.92 -12.78
CA VAL A 9 9.85 24.46 -12.55
C VAL A 9 8.70 23.76 -13.29
N LEU A 10 7.55 24.41 -13.44
CA LEU A 10 6.38 23.83 -14.13
C LEU A 10 6.49 23.78 -15.66
N ARG A 11 7.34 24.63 -16.28
CA ARG A 11 7.53 24.67 -17.74
C ARG A 11 8.52 23.63 -18.28
N GLY A 12 9.17 22.85 -17.41
CA GLY A 12 10.21 21.86 -17.73
C GLY A 12 9.76 20.45 -18.02
N SER A 13 8.44 20.15 -18.12
CA SER A 13 7.98 18.78 -18.39
C SER A 13 8.25 18.38 -19.85
N LYS A 14 9.50 17.98 -20.13
CA LYS A 14 9.84 17.27 -21.35
C LYS A 14 9.14 15.91 -21.35
N LYS A 15 8.42 15.61 -22.44
CA LYS A 15 7.89 14.27 -22.72
C LYS A 15 9.02 13.25 -22.48
N VAL A 16 8.85 12.38 -21.48
CA VAL A 16 9.77 11.28 -21.20
C VAL A 16 9.70 10.32 -22.39
N PRO A 17 10.82 10.04 -23.07
CA PRO A 17 10.84 9.05 -24.15
C PRO A 17 10.49 7.68 -23.58
N ASP A 18 9.70 6.90 -24.30
CA ASP A 18 9.26 5.55 -24.01
C ASP A 18 10.42 4.54 -24.10
N SER A 19 11.44 4.71 -23.24
CA SER A 19 12.59 3.79 -23.14
C SER A 19 12.27 2.49 -22.37
N ARG A 20 11.01 2.31 -21.93
CA ARG A 20 10.57 1.22 -21.07
C ARG A 20 10.24 -0.08 -21.83
N ARG A 21 10.32 -0.10 -23.16
CA ARG A 21 9.85 -1.22 -24.00
C ARG A 21 10.61 -2.54 -23.86
N ASN A 22 11.77 -2.63 -23.15
CA ASN A 22 12.64 -3.81 -23.27
C ASN A 22 13.07 -4.51 -21.97
N ARG A 23 12.37 -4.36 -20.85
CA ARG A 23 12.73 -5.12 -19.63
C ARG A 23 11.56 -5.94 -19.09
N LYS A 24 11.03 -6.85 -19.90
CA LYS A 24 10.03 -7.82 -19.47
C LYS A 24 10.74 -9.07 -18.96
N LEU A 25 10.38 -9.52 -17.73
CA LEU A 25 10.76 -10.83 -17.20
C LEU A 25 9.74 -11.92 -17.56
N ARG A 26 8.73 -11.58 -18.34
CA ARG A 26 7.80 -12.55 -18.91
C ARG A 26 8.55 -13.51 -19.82
N ASP A 27 8.26 -14.79 -19.72
CA ASP A 27 8.97 -15.89 -20.37
C ASP A 27 10.46 -15.97 -19.99
N LYS A 28 10.81 -15.54 -18.75
CA LYS A 28 12.17 -15.58 -18.21
C LYS A 28 12.27 -16.53 -17.01
N VAL A 29 13.50 -16.92 -16.73
CA VAL A 29 13.88 -17.68 -15.52
C VAL A 29 14.88 -16.82 -14.78
N ILE A 30 14.53 -16.44 -13.55
CA ILE A 30 15.39 -15.62 -12.70
C ILE A 30 16.16 -16.58 -11.77
N PHE A 31 17.48 -16.46 -11.77
CA PHE A 31 18.38 -17.20 -10.89
C PHE A 31 18.97 -16.29 -9.82
N GLY A 32 18.87 -16.68 -8.57
CA GLY A 32 19.49 -16.01 -7.44
C GLY A 32 18.78 -16.27 -6.12
N THR A 33 19.21 -15.57 -5.08
CA THR A 33 18.61 -15.69 -3.74
C THR A 33 17.40 -14.76 -3.59
N ALA A 34 16.33 -15.30 -3.05
CA ALA A 34 15.12 -14.53 -2.75
C ALA A 34 14.65 -14.78 -1.31
N PHE A 35 14.09 -13.76 -0.68
CA PHE A 35 13.44 -13.86 0.61
C PHE A 35 11.96 -13.56 0.46
N HIS A 36 11.11 -14.36 1.06
CA HIS A 36 9.69 -14.07 1.14
C HIS A 36 9.06 -14.64 2.42
N THR A 37 7.90 -14.13 2.75
CA THR A 37 7.10 -14.61 3.88
C THR A 37 5.77 -15.11 3.33
N PRO A 38 5.70 -16.37 2.83
CA PRO A 38 4.51 -16.90 2.15
C PRO A 38 3.32 -17.10 3.09
N ALA A 39 3.57 -17.17 4.40
CA ALA A 39 2.58 -17.27 5.45
C ALA A 39 3.02 -16.44 6.66
N ARG A 40 2.06 -16.09 7.51
CA ARG A 40 2.31 -15.29 8.72
C ARG A 40 3.47 -15.84 9.56
N GLY A 41 4.49 -15.01 9.79
CA GLY A 41 5.65 -15.32 10.62
C GLY A 41 6.62 -16.36 10.05
N ARG A 42 6.38 -16.88 8.85
CA ARG A 42 7.24 -17.87 8.20
C ARG A 42 8.12 -17.18 7.15
N LEU A 43 9.40 -17.03 7.45
CA LEU A 43 10.40 -16.65 6.46
C LEU A 43 10.85 -17.88 5.67
N GLU A 44 10.86 -17.78 4.35
CA GLU A 44 11.52 -18.73 3.45
C GLU A 44 12.67 -18.04 2.72
N VAL A 45 13.82 -18.70 2.75
CA VAL A 45 15.03 -18.30 2.03
C VAL A 45 15.19 -19.21 0.83
N LEU A 46 14.95 -18.69 -0.36
CA LEU A 46 15.12 -19.37 -1.64
C LEU A 46 16.56 -19.13 -2.11
N ARG A 47 17.52 -19.92 -1.61
CA ARG A 47 18.94 -19.77 -1.97
C ARG A 47 19.17 -20.25 -3.39
N ASP A 48 19.83 -19.45 -4.21
CA ASP A 48 20.22 -19.76 -5.59
C ASP A 48 19.11 -20.51 -6.37
N ALA A 49 17.87 -20.10 -6.13
CA ALA A 49 16.70 -20.72 -6.73
C ALA A 49 16.44 -20.19 -8.16
N LEU A 50 15.68 -20.96 -8.91
CA LEU A 50 15.14 -20.53 -10.20
C LEU A 50 13.66 -20.18 -10.03
N ILE A 51 13.28 -18.97 -10.41
CA ILE A 51 11.87 -18.53 -10.46
C ILE A 51 11.48 -18.44 -11.93
N VAL A 52 10.56 -19.29 -12.36
CA VAL A 52 10.09 -19.36 -13.75
C VAL A 52 8.85 -18.50 -13.91
N VAL A 53 8.93 -17.49 -14.79
CA VAL A 53 7.84 -16.54 -15.06
C VAL A 53 7.29 -16.76 -16.45
N ALA A 54 5.98 -16.99 -16.56
CA ALA A 54 5.29 -17.18 -17.83
C ALA A 54 5.02 -15.87 -18.58
N GLY A 55 4.52 -15.96 -19.81
CA GLY A 55 4.20 -14.82 -20.68
C GLY A 55 3.12 -13.89 -20.15
N ASP A 56 2.25 -14.37 -19.25
CA ASP A 56 1.21 -13.59 -18.57
C ASP A 56 1.69 -12.93 -17.26
N GLY A 57 2.97 -13.11 -16.90
CA GLY A 57 3.58 -12.56 -15.69
C GLY A 57 3.34 -13.39 -14.43
N ARG A 58 2.76 -14.60 -14.52
CA ARG A 58 2.61 -15.50 -13.38
C ARG A 58 3.86 -16.35 -13.19
N ILE A 59 4.17 -16.67 -11.95
CA ILE A 59 5.17 -17.67 -11.57
C ILE A 59 4.56 -19.03 -11.87
N THR A 60 5.23 -19.83 -12.69
CA THR A 60 4.81 -21.21 -12.96
C THR A 60 5.49 -22.21 -12.04
N GLU A 61 6.73 -21.92 -11.65
CA GLU A 61 7.53 -22.82 -10.84
C GLU A 61 8.59 -22.05 -10.04
N VAL A 62 8.93 -22.56 -8.87
CA VAL A 62 10.10 -22.16 -8.07
C VAL A 62 10.92 -23.44 -7.83
N ILE A 63 12.12 -23.50 -8.42
CA ILE A 63 13.00 -24.66 -8.36
C ILE A 63 14.11 -24.37 -7.36
N ALA A 64 14.10 -25.08 -6.24
CA ALA A 64 15.09 -24.91 -5.19
C ALA A 64 16.46 -25.46 -5.61
N GLN A 65 17.53 -24.83 -5.13
CA GLN A 65 18.89 -25.36 -5.25
C GLN A 65 18.97 -26.80 -4.71
N GLY A 66 19.66 -27.66 -5.41
CA GLY A 66 19.83 -29.06 -5.02
C GLY A 66 18.66 -30.00 -5.38
N SER A 67 17.57 -29.47 -6.00
CA SER A 67 16.61 -30.36 -6.66
C SER A 67 17.22 -31.01 -7.90
N GLY A 68 16.80 -32.24 -8.25
CA GLY A 68 17.39 -32.99 -9.36
C GLY A 68 17.30 -32.30 -10.73
N ASP A 69 16.35 -31.35 -10.87
CA ASP A 69 16.11 -30.63 -12.13
C ASP A 69 16.78 -29.26 -12.18
N HIS A 70 17.34 -28.74 -11.07
CA HIS A 70 17.81 -27.37 -10.95
C HIS A 70 18.87 -27.02 -12.01
N ASP A 71 19.98 -27.74 -12.07
CA ASP A 71 21.09 -27.43 -12.98
C ASP A 71 20.69 -27.60 -14.44
N ALA A 72 19.89 -28.63 -14.74
CA ALA A 72 19.35 -28.86 -16.07
C ALA A 72 18.38 -27.75 -16.50
N ALA A 73 17.54 -27.27 -15.60
CA ALA A 73 16.62 -26.14 -15.87
C ALA A 73 17.39 -24.83 -16.08
N ARG A 74 18.42 -24.56 -15.28
CA ARG A 74 19.31 -23.38 -15.46
C ARG A 74 20.03 -23.42 -16.80
N ALA A 75 20.63 -24.55 -17.15
CA ALA A 75 21.33 -24.73 -18.44
C ALA A 75 20.37 -24.51 -19.62
N ARG A 76 19.20 -25.15 -19.60
CA ARG A 76 18.17 -24.95 -20.64
C ARG A 76 17.73 -23.49 -20.76
N ALA A 77 17.53 -22.79 -19.64
CA ALA A 77 17.15 -21.38 -19.66
C ALA A 77 18.26 -20.50 -20.26
N ALA A 78 19.52 -20.80 -19.97
CA ALA A 78 20.67 -20.10 -20.55
C ALA A 78 20.77 -20.34 -22.07
N GLU A 79 20.68 -21.57 -22.52
CA GLU A 79 20.70 -21.93 -23.97
C GLU A 79 19.58 -21.25 -24.75
N GLN A 80 18.41 -21.10 -24.12
CA GLN A 80 17.25 -20.40 -24.72
C GLN A 80 17.31 -18.87 -24.61
N GLY A 81 18.34 -18.30 -23.99
CA GLY A 81 18.44 -16.85 -23.75
C GLY A 81 17.34 -16.32 -22.81
N ARG A 82 16.80 -17.18 -21.94
CA ARG A 82 15.73 -16.86 -20.98
C ARG A 82 16.25 -16.61 -19.58
N LEU A 83 17.49 -17.00 -19.27
CA LEU A 83 18.09 -16.86 -17.95
C LEU A 83 18.40 -15.38 -17.64
N VAL A 84 18.02 -14.95 -16.43
CA VAL A 84 18.38 -13.66 -15.84
C VAL A 84 19.00 -13.93 -14.48
N GLU A 85 20.28 -13.63 -14.34
CA GLU A 85 21.01 -13.86 -13.10
C GLU A 85 21.08 -12.58 -12.27
N LEU A 86 20.90 -12.70 -10.97
CA LEU A 86 21.16 -11.61 -10.02
C LEU A 86 22.68 -11.43 -9.88
N GLY A 87 23.10 -10.17 -9.71
CA GLY A 87 24.49 -9.85 -9.39
C GLY A 87 24.90 -10.23 -7.96
N ALA A 88 26.20 -10.16 -7.71
CA ALA A 88 26.70 -10.26 -6.34
C ALA A 88 26.06 -9.17 -5.46
N GLY A 89 25.71 -9.49 -4.23
CA GLY A 89 25.04 -8.56 -3.31
C GLY A 89 23.57 -8.24 -3.67
N GLU A 90 23.00 -8.89 -4.70
CA GLU A 90 21.62 -8.67 -5.10
C GLU A 90 20.71 -9.82 -4.67
N VAL A 91 19.53 -9.48 -4.17
CA VAL A 91 18.50 -10.43 -3.78
C VAL A 91 17.12 -9.97 -4.26
N LEU A 92 16.16 -10.90 -4.30
CA LEU A 92 14.76 -10.56 -4.57
C LEU A 92 13.94 -10.52 -3.28
N LEU A 93 13.05 -9.54 -3.22
CA LEU A 93 11.91 -9.49 -2.32
C LEU A 93 10.62 -9.44 -3.14
N PRO A 94 9.47 -9.94 -2.62
CA PRO A 94 8.17 -9.66 -3.21
C PRO A 94 7.87 -8.16 -3.25
N GLY A 95 7.07 -7.73 -4.22
CA GLY A 95 6.55 -6.38 -4.28
C GLY A 95 5.69 -6.04 -3.06
N LEU A 96 5.78 -4.80 -2.61
CA LEU A 96 5.06 -4.30 -1.43
C LEU A 96 3.62 -3.94 -1.79
N VAL A 97 2.70 -4.20 -0.85
CA VAL A 97 1.25 -3.96 -0.98
C VAL A 97 0.83 -2.94 0.08
N ASP A 98 0.48 -1.74 -0.35
CA ASP A 98 0.05 -0.62 0.48
C ASP A 98 -1.48 -0.54 0.48
N LEU A 99 -2.10 -0.82 1.63
CA LEU A 99 -3.55 -0.91 1.74
C LEU A 99 -4.25 0.43 2.00
N HIS A 100 -3.50 1.52 2.22
CA HIS A 100 -4.13 2.80 2.54
C HIS A 100 -3.24 3.99 2.21
N ILE A 101 -3.67 4.81 1.25
CA ILE A 101 -2.95 5.99 0.77
C ILE A 101 -3.94 7.08 0.40
N HIS A 102 -3.76 8.31 0.90
CA HIS A 102 -4.45 9.48 0.42
C HIS A 102 -3.66 10.17 -0.69
N ALA A 103 -3.94 9.81 -1.94
CA ALA A 103 -3.19 10.32 -3.09
C ALA A 103 -3.12 11.86 -3.19
N PRO A 104 -4.20 12.62 -2.93
CA PRO A 104 -4.17 14.08 -3.03
C PRO A 104 -3.34 14.76 -1.94
N GLN A 105 -2.96 14.04 -0.88
CA GLN A 105 -2.20 14.60 0.24
C GLN A 105 -0.68 14.57 0.02
N TRP A 106 -0.20 14.01 -1.08
CA TRP A 106 1.22 13.92 -1.40
C TRP A 106 2.00 15.24 -1.23
N PRO A 107 1.48 16.43 -1.64
CA PRO A 107 2.21 17.69 -1.47
C PRO A 107 2.39 18.14 -0.03
N GLN A 108 1.69 17.55 0.91
CA GLN A 108 1.84 17.86 2.35
C GLN A 108 2.60 16.80 3.13
N LEU A 109 3.30 15.89 2.46
CA LEU A 109 4.11 14.86 3.09
C LEU A 109 5.10 15.46 4.10
N GLY A 110 5.01 15.02 5.37
CA GLY A 110 5.85 15.53 6.47
C GLY A 110 5.48 16.92 6.98
N LYS A 111 4.28 17.44 6.66
CA LYS A 111 3.84 18.78 7.04
C LYS A 111 2.78 18.75 8.15
N ALA A 112 3.06 19.47 9.24
CA ALA A 112 2.12 19.74 10.34
C ALA A 112 1.58 18.43 11.00
N LEU A 113 2.43 17.43 11.19
CA LEU A 113 2.07 16.18 11.87
C LEU A 113 2.06 16.31 13.41
N ASP A 114 2.29 17.50 13.91
CA ASP A 114 2.34 17.87 15.33
C ASP A 114 1.10 18.64 15.81
N VAL A 115 0.03 18.64 15.01
CA VAL A 115 -1.26 19.25 15.39
C VAL A 115 -2.35 18.16 15.46
N PRO A 116 -3.46 18.39 16.21
CA PRO A 116 -4.61 17.48 16.24
C PRO A 116 -5.20 17.21 14.86
N LEU A 117 -5.74 15.99 14.64
CA LEU A 117 -6.28 15.52 13.36
C LEU A 117 -7.31 16.49 12.75
N GLU A 118 -8.26 16.97 13.56
CA GLU A 118 -9.32 17.87 13.08
C GLU A 118 -8.78 19.25 12.64
N VAL A 119 -7.69 19.71 13.28
CA VAL A 119 -6.99 20.95 12.87
C VAL A 119 -6.25 20.70 11.56
N TRP A 120 -5.55 19.57 11.45
CA TRP A 120 -4.82 19.18 10.26
C TRP A 120 -5.75 19.03 9.05
N LEU A 121 -6.88 18.33 9.22
CA LEU A 121 -7.89 18.16 8.17
C LEU A 121 -8.43 19.50 7.67
N ARG A 122 -8.87 20.38 8.58
CA ARG A 122 -9.53 21.65 8.21
C ARG A 122 -8.56 22.67 7.64
N LYS A 123 -7.33 22.75 8.19
CA LYS A 123 -6.36 23.80 7.84
C LYS A 123 -5.47 23.43 6.66
N HIS A 124 -5.14 22.16 6.51
CA HIS A 124 -4.16 21.71 5.52
C HIS A 124 -4.76 20.78 4.47
N THR A 125 -5.50 19.77 4.88
CA THR A 125 -5.95 18.67 4.02
C THR A 125 -7.10 19.08 3.09
N PHE A 126 -8.25 19.49 3.63
CA PHE A 126 -9.40 19.83 2.79
C PHE A 126 -9.13 20.99 1.81
N PRO A 127 -8.40 22.07 2.19
CA PRO A 127 -8.03 23.10 1.23
C PRO A 127 -7.11 22.61 0.11
N LEU A 128 -6.21 21.65 0.40
CA LEU A 128 -5.37 21.04 -0.61
C LEU A 128 -6.18 20.11 -1.52
N GLU A 129 -6.97 19.21 -0.95
CA GLU A 129 -7.78 18.26 -1.69
C GLU A 129 -8.79 18.95 -2.63
N ALA A 130 -9.37 20.09 -2.23
CA ALA A 130 -10.26 20.89 -3.06
C ALA A 130 -9.58 21.42 -4.35
N ARG A 131 -8.25 21.61 -4.35
CA ARG A 131 -7.50 22.05 -5.54
C ARG A 131 -7.50 21.05 -6.68
N TYR A 132 -7.81 19.81 -6.39
CA TYR A 132 -7.87 18.74 -7.39
C TYR A 132 -9.10 18.83 -8.32
N ALA A 133 -9.96 19.82 -8.15
CA ALA A 133 -10.90 20.26 -9.20
C ALA A 133 -10.15 20.67 -10.48
N ASP A 134 -8.91 21.15 -10.35
CA ASP A 134 -7.98 21.34 -11.49
C ASP A 134 -7.29 20.00 -11.84
N VAL A 135 -7.77 19.37 -12.90
CA VAL A 135 -7.25 18.08 -13.39
C VAL A 135 -5.78 18.16 -13.82
N ALA A 136 -5.31 19.32 -14.31
CA ALA A 136 -3.90 19.49 -14.69
C ALA A 136 -2.99 19.47 -13.45
N PHE A 137 -3.42 20.15 -12.39
CA PHE A 137 -2.77 20.06 -11.07
C PHE A 137 -2.78 18.62 -10.55
N ALA A 138 -3.94 17.94 -10.57
CA ALA A 138 -4.09 16.57 -10.14
C ALA A 138 -3.11 15.63 -10.87
N ARG A 139 -3.04 15.69 -12.20
CA ARG A 139 -2.15 14.85 -13.02
C ARG A 139 -0.67 15.05 -12.66
N THR A 140 -0.24 16.27 -12.42
CA THR A 140 1.15 16.57 -12.04
C THR A 140 1.52 15.91 -10.71
N ILE A 141 0.65 16.05 -9.71
CA ILE A 141 0.90 15.51 -8.38
C ILE A 141 0.81 13.98 -8.37
N TYR A 142 -0.20 13.41 -9.01
CA TYR A 142 -0.39 11.96 -9.05
C TYR A 142 0.71 11.23 -9.82
N ASP A 143 1.27 11.84 -10.89
CA ASP A 143 2.39 11.25 -11.60
C ASP A 143 3.66 11.16 -10.74
N ASP A 144 3.92 12.21 -9.95
CA ASP A 144 5.03 12.23 -8.98
C ASP A 144 4.81 11.24 -7.83
N LEU A 145 3.61 11.22 -7.24
CA LEU A 145 3.23 10.26 -6.21
C LEU A 145 3.45 8.81 -6.66
N VAL A 146 2.82 8.40 -7.76
CA VAL A 146 2.87 7.01 -8.24
C VAL A 146 4.31 6.62 -8.58
N SER A 147 5.07 7.53 -9.19
CA SER A 147 6.50 7.32 -9.45
C SER A 147 7.31 7.17 -8.16
N GLY A 148 7.02 7.98 -7.15
CA GLY A 148 7.65 7.95 -5.84
C GLY A 148 7.37 6.63 -5.09
N LEU A 149 6.12 6.18 -5.09
CA LEU A 149 5.72 4.92 -4.44
C LEU A 149 6.33 3.70 -5.12
N VAL A 150 6.29 3.64 -6.45
CA VAL A 150 6.95 2.57 -7.23
C VAL A 150 8.45 2.55 -6.93
N ALA A 151 9.11 3.71 -6.86
CA ALA A 151 10.53 3.78 -6.52
C ALA A 151 10.85 3.33 -5.08
N ASN A 152 9.86 3.33 -4.19
CA ASN A 152 9.94 2.76 -2.83
C ASN A 152 9.46 1.30 -2.76
N GLY A 153 9.16 0.66 -3.90
CA GLY A 153 8.83 -0.76 -3.98
C GLY A 153 7.34 -1.09 -3.85
N THR A 154 6.46 -0.10 -3.81
CA THR A 154 5.01 -0.32 -3.75
C THR A 154 4.48 -0.75 -5.13
N THR A 155 4.24 -2.04 -5.30
CA THR A 155 3.74 -2.64 -6.54
C THR A 155 2.22 -2.66 -6.63
N THR A 156 1.55 -2.73 -5.47
CA THR A 156 0.09 -2.69 -5.33
C THR A 156 -0.30 -1.62 -4.31
N ALA A 157 -1.26 -0.75 -4.67
CA ALA A 157 -1.68 0.36 -3.82
C ALA A 157 -3.20 0.51 -3.79
N VAL A 158 -3.75 0.87 -2.62
CA VAL A 158 -5.16 1.19 -2.42
C VAL A 158 -5.28 2.68 -2.10
N TYR A 159 -5.90 3.42 -3.02
CA TYR A 159 -5.92 4.87 -3.00
C TYR A 159 -7.28 5.46 -2.62
N PHE A 160 -7.29 6.32 -1.62
CA PHE A 160 -8.26 7.39 -1.52
C PHE A 160 -7.83 8.51 -2.46
N ALA A 161 -8.66 8.84 -3.47
CA ALA A 161 -8.45 10.01 -4.33
C ALA A 161 -9.18 11.23 -3.74
N THR A 162 -9.93 11.96 -4.53
CA THR A 162 -10.73 13.13 -4.09
C THR A 162 -12.21 12.91 -4.35
N ILE A 163 -13.05 13.88 -3.96
CA ILE A 163 -14.46 13.91 -4.38
C ILE A 163 -14.61 14.21 -5.90
N HIS A 164 -13.59 14.80 -6.54
CA HIS A 164 -13.61 15.20 -7.95
C HIS A 164 -13.41 13.97 -8.86
N MET A 165 -14.45 13.60 -9.62
CA MET A 165 -14.46 12.41 -10.46
C MET A 165 -13.32 12.40 -11.48
N GLU A 166 -13.11 13.51 -12.22
CA GLU A 166 -12.11 13.57 -13.28
C GLU A 166 -10.68 13.46 -12.75
N ALA A 167 -10.39 14.05 -11.58
CA ALA A 167 -9.09 13.89 -10.93
C ALA A 167 -8.88 12.44 -10.45
N SER A 168 -9.92 11.81 -9.90
CA SER A 168 -9.85 10.42 -9.46
C SER A 168 -9.63 9.46 -10.62
N LEU A 169 -10.27 9.73 -11.79
CA LEU A 169 -10.04 8.98 -13.02
C LEU A 169 -8.62 9.18 -13.56
N ALA A 170 -8.09 10.41 -13.48
CA ALA A 170 -6.71 10.70 -13.87
C ALA A 170 -5.69 9.90 -13.06
N LEU A 171 -5.94 9.67 -11.76
CA LEU A 171 -5.09 8.78 -10.93
C LEU A 171 -5.10 7.34 -11.47
N ALA A 172 -6.28 6.82 -11.80
CA ALA A 172 -6.42 5.47 -12.36
C ALA A 172 -5.65 5.31 -13.69
N GLU A 173 -5.76 6.30 -14.58
CA GLU A 173 -5.01 6.34 -15.85
C GLU A 173 -3.49 6.38 -15.63
N ILE A 174 -3.02 7.17 -14.64
CA ILE A 174 -1.60 7.29 -14.30
C ILE A 174 -1.07 5.98 -13.72
N CYS A 175 -1.78 5.35 -12.78
CA CYS A 175 -1.40 4.04 -12.24
C CYS A 175 -1.22 3.02 -13.36
N ARG A 176 -2.18 2.94 -14.29
CA ARG A 176 -2.07 2.07 -15.47
C ARG A 176 -0.87 2.42 -16.34
N ALA A 177 -0.67 3.69 -16.66
CA ALA A 177 0.44 4.15 -17.51
C ALA A 177 1.81 3.87 -16.87
N ARG A 178 1.91 3.98 -15.55
CA ARG A 178 3.11 3.66 -14.76
C ARG A 178 3.27 2.16 -14.51
N GLY A 179 2.25 1.35 -14.79
CA GLY A 179 2.25 -0.10 -14.61
C GLY A 179 2.14 -0.54 -13.15
N GLN A 180 1.65 0.30 -12.26
CA GLN A 180 1.38 -0.05 -10.87
C GLN A 180 0.00 -0.70 -10.77
N ARG A 181 -0.12 -1.80 -10.00
CA ARG A 181 -1.43 -2.35 -9.62
C ARG A 181 -2.09 -1.42 -8.61
N ALA A 182 -3.35 -1.03 -8.86
CA ALA A 182 -4.02 -0.06 -8.01
C ALA A 182 -5.52 -0.34 -7.86
N PHE A 183 -6.01 -0.07 -6.66
CA PHE A 183 -7.43 0.14 -6.37
C PHE A 183 -7.64 1.62 -6.15
N VAL A 184 -8.41 2.27 -6.99
CA VAL A 184 -8.60 3.73 -6.94
C VAL A 184 -10.04 4.04 -6.55
N GLY A 185 -10.22 4.84 -5.52
CA GLY A 185 -11.54 5.24 -5.03
C GLY A 185 -11.78 6.74 -5.13
N LYS A 186 -12.84 7.15 -5.88
CA LYS A 186 -13.44 8.46 -5.70
C LYS A 186 -14.01 8.52 -4.30
N VAL A 187 -13.62 9.53 -3.52
CA VAL A 187 -14.16 9.75 -2.18
C VAL A 187 -15.62 10.21 -2.27
N ALA A 188 -16.46 9.63 -1.43
CA ALA A 188 -17.83 10.07 -1.21
C ALA A 188 -17.98 10.65 0.20
N MET A 189 -18.48 11.89 0.31
CA MET A 189 -18.69 12.60 1.58
C MET A 189 -19.70 13.74 1.36
N ASP A 190 -20.87 13.65 1.99
CA ASP A 190 -22.00 14.58 1.76
C ASP A 190 -22.60 15.20 3.03
N ASP A 191 -22.09 14.85 4.22
CA ASP A 191 -22.62 15.37 5.47
C ASP A 191 -22.34 16.88 5.60
N PRO A 192 -23.39 17.76 5.70
CA PRO A 192 -23.21 19.20 5.69
C PRO A 192 -22.63 19.75 6.99
N ASP A 193 -22.73 19.02 8.10
CA ASP A 193 -22.26 19.46 9.42
C ASP A 193 -20.81 19.07 9.65
N GLN A 194 -20.35 17.97 9.02
CA GLN A 194 -19.00 17.43 9.20
C GLN A 194 -18.05 17.78 8.04
N CYS A 195 -18.57 18.14 6.87
CA CYS A 195 -17.78 18.46 5.69
C CYS A 195 -17.82 19.94 5.35
N PRO A 196 -16.68 20.56 4.96
CA PRO A 196 -16.68 21.96 4.55
C PRO A 196 -17.48 22.16 3.26
N PRO A 197 -18.23 23.26 3.12
CA PRO A 197 -19.08 23.49 1.94
C PRO A 197 -18.34 23.50 0.60
N PHE A 198 -17.05 23.83 0.63
CA PHE A 198 -16.21 23.89 -0.58
C PHE A 198 -15.59 22.54 -0.97
N TYR A 199 -15.72 21.49 -0.12
CA TYR A 199 -15.16 20.17 -0.36
C TYR A 199 -16.06 19.09 0.21
N ARG A 200 -17.19 18.85 -0.46
CA ARG A 200 -18.13 17.76 -0.21
C ARG A 200 -19.00 17.52 -1.43
N ASP A 201 -19.56 16.35 -1.56
CA ASP A 201 -20.62 16.07 -2.53
C ASP A 201 -21.87 16.91 -2.20
N GLU A 202 -22.63 17.29 -3.21
CA GLU A 202 -23.83 18.12 -3.04
C GLU A 202 -24.90 17.40 -2.20
N ASN A 203 -25.08 16.12 -2.48
CA ASN A 203 -26.01 15.22 -1.79
C ASN A 203 -25.71 13.75 -2.13
N ALA A 204 -26.39 12.82 -1.45
CA ALA A 204 -26.21 11.39 -1.65
C ALA A 204 -26.51 10.90 -3.08
N ALA A 205 -27.52 11.48 -3.74
CA ALA A 205 -27.91 11.08 -5.09
C ALA A 205 -26.84 11.44 -6.13
N THR A 206 -26.29 12.67 -6.05
CA THR A 206 -25.20 13.13 -6.91
C THR A 206 -23.93 12.31 -6.66
N ALA A 207 -23.56 12.08 -5.39
CA ALA A 207 -22.41 11.27 -5.03
C ALA A 207 -22.51 9.84 -5.57
N LEU A 208 -23.70 9.23 -5.51
CA LEU A 208 -23.96 7.88 -6.01
C LEU A 208 -23.85 7.82 -7.54
N ASP A 209 -24.44 8.78 -8.26
CA ASP A 209 -24.38 8.84 -9.73
C ASP A 209 -22.94 8.99 -10.22
N GLU A 210 -22.19 9.89 -9.61
CA GLU A 210 -20.76 10.04 -9.93
C GLU A 210 -19.95 8.80 -9.60
N MET A 211 -20.23 8.12 -8.49
CA MET A 211 -19.56 6.86 -8.13
C MET A 211 -19.84 5.76 -9.18
N ARG A 212 -21.07 5.64 -9.68
CA ARG A 212 -21.41 4.70 -10.75
C ARG A 212 -20.64 4.99 -12.02
N ARG A 213 -20.64 6.24 -12.47
CA ARG A 213 -19.90 6.67 -13.66
C ARG A 213 -18.39 6.46 -13.50
N PHE A 214 -17.84 6.73 -12.31
CA PHE A 214 -16.45 6.48 -11.99
C PHE A 214 -16.08 4.98 -12.09
N ILE A 215 -16.90 4.10 -11.51
CA ILE A 215 -16.71 2.64 -11.59
C ILE A 215 -16.68 2.17 -13.05
N GLU A 216 -17.63 2.61 -13.86
CA GLU A 216 -17.71 2.27 -15.29
C GLU A 216 -16.50 2.79 -16.05
N ALA A 217 -16.09 4.04 -15.82
CA ALA A 217 -14.95 4.66 -16.47
C ALA A 217 -13.62 3.94 -16.13
N VAL A 218 -13.39 3.59 -14.86
CA VAL A 218 -12.17 2.86 -14.46
C VAL A 218 -12.16 1.46 -15.09
N ARG A 219 -13.28 0.76 -15.12
CA ARG A 219 -13.37 -0.55 -15.79
C ARG A 219 -13.12 -0.46 -17.30
N ALA A 220 -13.50 0.64 -17.93
CA ALA A 220 -13.26 0.88 -19.36
C ALA A 220 -11.78 1.17 -19.69
N ILE A 221 -10.98 1.67 -18.72
CA ILE A 221 -9.54 1.91 -18.91
C ILE A 221 -8.80 0.61 -19.28
N ALA A 222 -9.16 -0.52 -18.66
CA ALA A 222 -8.52 -1.81 -18.89
C ALA A 222 -9.59 -2.92 -18.86
N PRO A 223 -10.31 -3.17 -19.95
CA PRO A 223 -11.29 -4.23 -19.99
C PRO A 223 -10.61 -5.61 -19.93
N GLY A 224 -11.10 -6.48 -19.05
CA GLY A 224 -10.65 -7.87 -18.91
C GLY A 224 -10.26 -8.27 -17.48
N GLY A 225 -10.14 -9.56 -17.23
CA GLY A 225 -9.92 -10.13 -15.90
C GLY A 225 -8.52 -9.90 -15.30
N ASP A 226 -7.54 -9.50 -16.11
CA ASP A 226 -6.15 -9.19 -15.70
C ASP A 226 -5.87 -7.67 -15.65
N ALA A 227 -6.91 -6.86 -15.37
CA ALA A 227 -6.73 -5.41 -15.21
C ALA A 227 -5.77 -5.10 -14.04
N LEU A 228 -4.85 -4.15 -14.27
CA LEU A 228 -3.98 -3.64 -13.20
C LEU A 228 -4.69 -2.64 -12.28
N VAL A 229 -5.73 -1.97 -12.79
CA VAL A 229 -6.40 -0.88 -12.06
C VAL A 229 -7.87 -1.24 -11.89
N HIS A 230 -8.32 -1.12 -10.67
CA HIS A 230 -9.67 -1.46 -10.24
C HIS A 230 -10.34 -0.29 -9.52
N PRO A 231 -11.65 -0.06 -9.69
CA PRO A 231 -12.39 0.87 -8.85
C PRO A 231 -12.63 0.25 -7.47
N ILE A 232 -12.65 1.11 -6.44
CA ILE A 232 -13.02 0.75 -5.07
C ILE A 232 -13.99 1.79 -4.51
N ILE A 233 -15.10 1.36 -3.91
CA ILE A 233 -16.11 2.25 -3.33
C ILE A 233 -15.55 2.83 -2.03
N THR A 234 -15.58 4.17 -1.91
CA THR A 234 -14.83 4.88 -0.88
C THR A 234 -15.68 5.93 -0.16
N PRO A 235 -16.61 5.54 0.75
CA PRO A 235 -17.08 6.46 1.77
C PRO A 235 -15.86 6.91 2.59
N ARG A 236 -15.65 8.23 2.79
CA ARG A 236 -14.45 8.69 3.49
C ARG A 236 -14.36 8.08 4.89
N PHE A 237 -15.41 8.26 5.68
CA PHE A 237 -15.65 7.62 6.99
C PHE A 237 -17.09 7.91 7.41
N ILE A 238 -17.60 7.23 8.43
CA ILE A 238 -19.01 7.36 8.85
C ILE A 238 -19.40 8.82 9.17
N PRO A 239 -18.60 9.62 9.92
CA PRO A 239 -18.98 11.00 10.22
C PRO A 239 -19.19 11.88 9.01
N SER A 240 -18.46 11.70 7.93
CA SER A 240 -18.57 12.56 6.73
C SER A 240 -19.68 12.17 5.76
N CYS A 241 -20.44 11.13 6.07
CA CYS A 241 -21.49 10.60 5.19
C CYS A 241 -22.85 10.65 5.87
N THR A 242 -23.88 11.01 5.11
CA THR A 242 -25.26 10.82 5.56
C THR A 242 -25.63 9.33 5.57
N ASP A 243 -26.65 8.95 6.34
CA ASP A 243 -27.17 7.57 6.37
C ASP A 243 -27.68 7.15 4.98
N GLU A 244 -28.25 8.11 4.22
CA GLU A 244 -28.70 7.88 2.86
C GLU A 244 -27.53 7.50 1.95
N LEU A 245 -26.42 8.22 2.01
CA LEU A 245 -25.21 7.94 1.22
C LEU A 245 -24.60 6.59 1.62
N LEU A 246 -24.42 6.31 2.91
CA LEU A 246 -23.87 5.03 3.38
C LEU A 246 -24.71 3.86 2.90
N ALA A 247 -26.06 3.94 3.02
CA ALA A 247 -26.96 2.90 2.55
C ALA A 247 -26.91 2.72 1.02
N ALA A 248 -26.81 3.82 0.26
CA ALA A 248 -26.72 3.80 -1.19
C ALA A 248 -25.41 3.15 -1.67
N LEU A 249 -24.27 3.48 -1.05
CA LEU A 249 -22.97 2.90 -1.37
C LEU A 249 -22.90 1.40 -1.01
N GLY A 250 -23.53 0.97 0.08
CA GLY A 250 -23.62 -0.44 0.43
C GLY A 250 -24.42 -1.25 -0.63
N ARG A 251 -25.53 -0.70 -1.12
CA ARG A 251 -26.29 -1.31 -2.25
C ARG A 251 -25.44 -1.35 -3.51
N LEU A 252 -24.78 -0.25 -3.85
CA LEU A 252 -23.90 -0.18 -5.02
C LEU A 252 -22.77 -1.21 -4.96
N ALA A 253 -22.16 -1.42 -3.76
CA ALA A 253 -21.16 -2.45 -3.56
C ALA A 253 -21.71 -3.87 -3.82
N ALA A 254 -22.96 -4.12 -3.42
CA ALA A 254 -23.64 -5.39 -3.71
C ALA A 254 -23.93 -5.59 -5.20
N GLU A 255 -24.37 -4.54 -5.88
CA GLU A 255 -24.72 -4.54 -7.30
C GLU A 255 -23.50 -4.73 -8.21
N THR A 256 -22.41 -4.03 -7.88
CA THR A 256 -21.23 -3.96 -8.76
C THR A 256 -20.16 -4.99 -8.45
N GLY A 257 -20.17 -5.58 -7.24
CA GLY A 257 -19.11 -6.43 -6.73
C GLY A 257 -17.78 -5.70 -6.47
N CYS A 258 -17.77 -4.36 -6.48
CA CYS A 258 -16.59 -3.59 -6.12
C CYS A 258 -16.23 -3.81 -4.66
N LEU A 259 -14.92 -3.80 -4.37
CA LEU A 259 -14.42 -3.72 -3.01
C LEU A 259 -14.81 -2.38 -2.38
N VAL A 260 -14.73 -2.33 -1.07
CA VAL A 260 -15.00 -1.12 -0.27
C VAL A 260 -13.77 -0.78 0.55
N GLN A 261 -13.46 0.51 0.70
CA GLN A 261 -12.50 1.01 1.68
C GLN A 261 -13.12 2.18 2.45
N THR A 262 -12.74 2.32 3.72
CA THR A 262 -13.15 3.44 4.57
C THR A 262 -12.25 3.51 5.80
N HIS A 263 -12.24 4.65 6.52
CA HIS A 263 -11.65 4.72 7.85
C HIS A 263 -12.62 4.10 8.86
N CYS A 264 -12.08 3.57 9.93
CA CYS A 264 -12.86 2.88 10.96
C CYS A 264 -12.17 3.05 12.31
N SER A 265 -12.85 3.65 13.27
CA SER A 265 -12.38 3.79 14.65
C SER A 265 -10.93 4.27 14.73
N GLU A 266 -10.59 5.32 13.98
CA GLU A 266 -9.24 5.88 13.92
C GLU A 266 -8.88 6.60 15.21
N SER A 267 -9.78 7.48 15.69
CA SER A 267 -9.58 8.34 16.85
C SER A 267 -10.70 8.21 17.89
N ASP A 268 -10.43 8.67 19.11
CA ASP A 268 -11.45 8.78 20.15
C ASP A 268 -12.65 9.62 19.73
N TRP A 269 -12.40 10.67 18.93
CA TRP A 269 -13.45 11.53 18.40
C TRP A 269 -14.36 10.74 17.44
N GLU A 270 -13.80 10.03 16.46
CA GLU A 270 -14.60 9.24 15.50
C GLU A 270 -15.44 8.20 16.21
N LYS A 271 -14.79 7.40 17.07
CA LYS A 271 -15.47 6.38 17.87
C LYS A 271 -16.64 6.97 18.66
N SER A 272 -16.39 8.05 19.40
CA SER A 272 -17.41 8.70 20.22
C SER A 272 -18.56 9.27 19.39
N PHE A 273 -18.26 9.86 18.23
CA PHE A 273 -19.25 10.39 17.29
C PHE A 273 -20.17 9.28 16.78
N VAL A 274 -19.62 8.15 16.36
CA VAL A 274 -20.39 7.02 15.82
C VAL A 274 -21.23 6.36 16.93
N GLU A 275 -20.68 6.17 18.12
CA GLU A 275 -21.42 5.65 19.26
C GLU A 275 -22.60 6.57 19.67
N GLN A 276 -22.41 7.88 19.64
CA GLN A 276 -23.49 8.85 19.92
C GLN A 276 -24.58 8.83 18.86
N ARG A 277 -24.21 8.73 17.57
CA ARG A 277 -25.15 8.75 16.45
C ARG A 277 -25.94 7.45 16.32
N PHE A 278 -25.32 6.29 16.55
CA PHE A 278 -25.90 4.97 16.23
C PHE A 278 -26.04 4.03 17.43
N GLY A 279 -25.44 4.31 18.58
CA GLY A 279 -25.38 3.41 19.73
C GLY A 279 -24.60 2.12 19.46
N ARG A 280 -23.69 2.11 18.49
CA ARG A 280 -22.93 0.95 18.01
C ARG A 280 -21.52 1.36 17.63
N SER A 281 -20.63 0.36 17.53
CA SER A 281 -19.27 0.54 16.97
C SER A 281 -19.29 0.79 15.47
N ASP A 282 -18.20 1.39 14.94
CA ASP A 282 -18.01 1.64 13.52
C ASP A 282 -18.17 0.37 12.68
N ALA A 283 -17.53 -0.73 13.09
CA ALA A 283 -17.63 -2.00 12.37
C ALA A 283 -19.07 -2.50 12.29
N ALA A 284 -19.84 -2.38 13.39
CA ALA A 284 -21.23 -2.79 13.43
C ALA A 284 -22.13 -1.89 12.56
N VAL A 285 -21.87 -0.58 12.52
CA VAL A 285 -22.59 0.38 11.66
C VAL A 285 -22.30 0.10 10.19
N LEU A 286 -21.03 -0.07 9.80
CA LEU A 286 -20.63 -0.41 8.43
C LEU A 286 -21.24 -1.75 7.98
N ALA A 287 -21.32 -2.74 8.88
CA ALA A 287 -22.01 -4.00 8.60
C ALA A 287 -23.51 -3.80 8.37
N GLY A 288 -24.15 -2.92 9.14
CA GLY A 288 -25.57 -2.57 9.01
C GLY A 288 -25.90 -1.93 7.66
N PHE A 289 -25.05 -1.08 7.13
CA PHE A 289 -25.16 -0.47 5.81
C PHE A 289 -24.71 -1.39 4.66
N GLY A 290 -24.19 -2.59 4.92
CA GLY A 290 -23.71 -3.52 3.90
C GLY A 290 -22.34 -3.14 3.31
N LEU A 291 -21.60 -2.26 3.98
CA LEU A 291 -20.26 -1.80 3.60
C LEU A 291 -19.16 -2.71 4.17
N LEU A 292 -19.39 -3.41 5.28
CA LEU A 292 -18.47 -4.40 5.81
C LEU A 292 -18.69 -5.76 5.12
N ARG A 293 -17.87 -6.05 4.13
CA ARG A 293 -17.98 -7.19 3.20
C ARG A 293 -16.65 -7.90 3.05
N GLN A 294 -16.65 -9.02 2.31
CA GLN A 294 -15.41 -9.69 1.93
C GLN A 294 -14.47 -8.73 1.22
N HIS A 295 -13.22 -8.68 1.69
CA HIS A 295 -12.16 -7.79 1.20
C HIS A 295 -12.45 -6.28 1.34
N THR A 296 -13.41 -5.86 2.19
CA THR A 296 -13.49 -4.47 2.63
C THR A 296 -12.22 -4.13 3.40
N VAL A 297 -11.58 -3.00 3.07
CA VAL A 297 -10.39 -2.49 3.75
C VAL A 297 -10.80 -1.41 4.75
N LEU A 298 -10.59 -1.67 6.03
CA LEU A 298 -10.81 -0.75 7.13
C LEU A 298 -9.47 -0.12 7.51
N ALA A 299 -9.30 1.18 7.29
CA ALA A 299 -8.10 1.88 7.73
C ALA A 299 -8.12 2.08 9.25
N HIS A 300 -6.94 1.99 9.86
CA HIS A 300 -6.64 2.21 11.29
C HIS A 300 -7.23 1.18 12.24
N SER A 301 -8.52 1.24 12.56
CA SER A 301 -9.22 0.34 13.48
C SER A 301 -8.60 0.29 14.89
N ASN A 302 -8.11 1.44 15.40
CA ASN A 302 -7.35 1.51 16.66
C ASN A 302 -8.19 1.16 17.88
N PHE A 303 -9.48 1.50 17.86
CA PHE A 303 -10.40 1.41 18.98
C PHE A 303 -11.45 0.30 18.83
N VAL A 304 -11.16 -0.73 18.04
CA VAL A 304 -12.04 -1.89 17.86
C VAL A 304 -12.01 -2.79 19.10
N SER A 305 -13.17 -3.33 19.44
CA SER A 305 -13.33 -4.35 20.47
C SER A 305 -13.06 -5.76 19.95
N ASP A 306 -13.02 -6.74 20.83
CA ASP A 306 -12.93 -8.16 20.48
C ASP A 306 -14.12 -8.60 19.62
N ASP A 307 -15.34 -8.12 19.92
CA ASP A 307 -16.55 -8.40 19.13
C ASP A 307 -16.45 -7.77 17.73
N ASP A 308 -15.84 -6.59 17.60
CA ASP A 308 -15.59 -5.96 16.30
C ASP A 308 -14.58 -6.76 15.48
N LEU A 309 -13.50 -7.24 16.09
CA LEU A 309 -12.52 -8.09 15.41
C LEU A 309 -13.16 -9.41 14.92
N ASP A 310 -14.02 -10.03 15.73
CA ASP A 310 -14.76 -11.22 15.33
C ASP A 310 -15.76 -10.94 14.20
N LEU A 311 -16.43 -9.78 14.23
CA LEU A 311 -17.33 -9.32 13.15
C LEU A 311 -16.55 -9.07 11.85
N ILE A 312 -15.43 -8.34 11.91
CA ILE A 312 -14.55 -8.07 10.76
C ILE A 312 -14.09 -9.38 10.13
N ARG A 313 -13.62 -10.33 10.95
CA ARG A 313 -13.24 -11.68 10.50
C ARG A 313 -14.39 -12.42 9.84
N ALA A 314 -15.56 -12.45 10.50
CA ALA A 314 -16.72 -13.18 10.00
C ALA A 314 -17.24 -12.63 8.66
N ARG A 315 -17.08 -11.34 8.40
CA ARG A 315 -17.41 -10.69 7.13
C ARG A 315 -16.31 -10.85 6.07
N GLY A 316 -15.14 -11.40 6.44
CA GLY A 316 -13.99 -11.54 5.55
C GLY A 316 -13.38 -10.21 5.15
N ALA A 317 -13.59 -9.16 5.94
CA ALA A 317 -12.97 -7.86 5.77
C ALA A 317 -11.51 -7.87 6.24
N ALA A 318 -10.80 -6.80 5.98
CA ALA A 318 -9.39 -6.62 6.32
C ALA A 318 -9.14 -5.27 6.98
N VAL A 319 -8.06 -5.18 7.76
CA VAL A 319 -7.59 -3.93 8.36
C VAL A 319 -6.31 -3.48 7.67
N ALA A 320 -6.25 -2.21 7.30
CA ALA A 320 -5.02 -1.52 6.94
C ALA A 320 -4.41 -0.91 8.20
N HIS A 321 -3.37 -1.56 8.74
CA HIS A 321 -2.64 -1.05 9.89
C HIS A 321 -1.69 0.05 9.46
N CYS A 322 -1.89 1.27 9.96
CA CYS A 322 -1.15 2.48 9.61
C CYS A 322 -0.35 2.99 10.84
N PRO A 323 0.75 2.33 11.22
CA PRO A 323 1.39 2.57 12.52
C PRO A 323 1.94 3.97 12.70
N LEU A 324 2.31 4.66 11.60
CA LEU A 324 2.82 6.03 11.66
C LEU A 324 1.72 7.04 11.98
N SER A 325 0.66 7.06 11.18
CA SER A 325 -0.44 8.01 11.38
C SER A 325 -1.21 7.75 12.66
N ASN A 326 -1.36 6.47 13.06
CA ASN A 326 -1.93 6.11 14.34
C ASN A 326 -1.20 6.77 15.51
N ALA A 327 0.16 6.81 15.43
CA ALA A 327 0.96 7.46 16.47
C ALA A 327 0.85 8.98 16.45
N TYR A 328 0.69 9.60 15.26
CA TYR A 328 0.61 11.06 15.13
C TYR A 328 -0.77 11.61 15.48
N PHE A 329 -1.84 10.96 15.03
CA PHE A 329 -3.17 11.53 15.05
C PHE A 329 -4.17 10.81 15.99
N ALA A 330 -4.02 9.52 16.17
CA ALA A 330 -4.90 8.76 17.06
C ALA A 330 -4.34 8.66 18.49
N GLU A 331 -3.03 8.91 18.67
CA GLU A 331 -2.31 8.66 19.92
C GLU A 331 -2.56 7.24 20.46
N ALA A 332 -2.76 6.29 19.52
CA ALA A 332 -3.20 4.93 19.81
C ALA A 332 -2.37 3.90 19.02
N VAL A 333 -2.46 2.67 19.44
CA VAL A 333 -1.83 1.51 18.79
C VAL A 333 -2.89 0.47 18.49
N PHE A 334 -3.08 0.16 17.22
CA PHE A 334 -3.97 -0.91 16.78
C PHE A 334 -3.66 -2.24 17.50
N PRO A 335 -4.65 -2.99 17.98
CA PRO A 335 -4.47 -4.28 18.62
C PRO A 335 -4.08 -5.38 17.63
N LEU A 336 -2.90 -5.21 16.99
CA LEU A 336 -2.45 -6.02 15.88
C LEU A 336 -2.32 -7.51 16.23
N ARG A 337 -1.71 -7.83 17.39
CA ARG A 337 -1.54 -9.22 17.82
C ARG A 337 -2.89 -9.90 18.03
N GLU A 338 -3.78 -9.23 18.72
CA GLU A 338 -5.14 -9.72 18.99
C GLU A 338 -5.93 -9.96 17.69
N ALA A 339 -5.78 -9.05 16.72
CA ALA A 339 -6.40 -9.20 15.41
C ALA A 339 -5.83 -10.42 14.63
N LEU A 340 -4.49 -10.57 14.64
CA LEU A 340 -3.81 -11.69 13.99
C LEU A 340 -4.17 -13.03 14.62
N ASP A 341 -4.25 -13.12 15.94
CA ASP A 341 -4.56 -14.35 16.66
C ASP A 341 -6.03 -14.76 16.50
N ARG A 342 -6.90 -13.79 16.20
CA ARG A 342 -8.30 -14.02 15.77
C ARG A 342 -8.43 -14.31 14.28
N ASN A 343 -7.33 -14.38 13.52
CA ASN A 343 -7.30 -14.57 12.08
C ASN A 343 -8.06 -13.48 11.29
N VAL A 344 -8.05 -12.24 11.78
CA VAL A 344 -8.44 -11.08 10.98
C VAL A 344 -7.37 -10.86 9.90
N ARG A 345 -7.78 -10.60 8.67
CA ARG A 345 -6.85 -10.20 7.61
C ARG A 345 -6.31 -8.82 7.91
N VAL A 346 -5.00 -8.68 7.91
CA VAL A 346 -4.33 -7.39 8.15
C VAL A 346 -3.20 -7.22 7.14
N GLY A 347 -3.07 -6.03 6.61
CA GLY A 347 -1.88 -5.57 5.89
C GLY A 347 -1.45 -4.21 6.38
N LEU A 348 -0.34 -3.68 5.86
CA LEU A 348 0.13 -2.34 6.20
C LEU A 348 -0.44 -1.28 5.25
N GLY A 349 -0.61 -0.07 5.77
CA GLY A 349 -0.85 1.16 5.02
C GLY A 349 0.15 2.23 5.40
N THR A 350 0.63 3.01 4.43
CA THR A 350 1.49 4.17 4.71
C THR A 350 0.69 5.35 5.23
N ASP A 351 -0.58 5.40 4.83
CA ASP A 351 -1.47 6.55 5.09
C ASP A 351 -0.81 7.89 4.73
N ILE A 352 -0.24 7.97 3.53
CA ILE A 352 0.26 9.24 3.01
C ILE A 352 -0.91 10.23 2.90
N SER A 353 -0.84 11.40 3.55
CA SER A 353 0.32 11.94 4.26
C SER A 353 0.11 12.10 5.76
N GLY A 354 -0.82 11.36 6.38
CA GLY A 354 -0.88 11.23 7.83
C GLY A 354 0.34 10.45 8.35
N GLY A 355 0.90 9.55 7.52
CA GLY A 355 2.26 9.02 7.69
C GLY A 355 3.28 9.82 6.88
N HIS A 356 4.47 10.09 7.44
CA HIS A 356 5.50 10.90 6.79
C HIS A 356 6.39 10.13 5.81
N SER A 357 6.25 8.83 5.68
CA SER A 357 7.11 7.99 4.85
C SER A 357 6.35 7.26 3.75
N PRO A 358 6.81 7.33 2.49
CA PRO A 358 6.24 6.57 1.37
C PRO A 358 6.76 5.13 1.31
N SER A 359 7.52 4.67 2.32
CA SER A 359 8.15 3.36 2.35
C SER A 359 7.40 2.41 3.28
N LEU A 360 6.85 1.32 2.74
CA LEU A 360 6.28 0.25 3.56
C LEU A 360 7.32 -0.51 4.41
N LEU A 361 8.61 -0.44 4.07
CA LEU A 361 9.67 -0.92 4.98
C LEU A 361 9.71 -0.09 6.27
N ASP A 362 9.45 1.23 6.18
CA ASP A 362 9.25 2.05 7.38
C ASP A 362 7.98 1.66 8.12
N GLY A 363 6.91 1.34 7.42
CA GLY A 363 5.71 0.74 8.00
C GLY A 363 6.01 -0.52 8.82
N CYS A 364 6.86 -1.43 8.30
CA CYS A 364 7.32 -2.62 9.04
C CYS A 364 8.06 -2.24 10.34
N ARG A 365 8.98 -1.28 10.28
CA ARG A 365 9.77 -0.79 11.43
C ARG A 365 8.86 -0.23 12.51
N HIS A 366 7.88 0.59 12.11
CA HIS A 366 6.96 1.23 13.05
C HIS A 366 5.93 0.24 13.62
N ALA A 367 5.48 -0.74 12.85
CA ALA A 367 4.62 -1.80 13.38
C ALA A 367 5.34 -2.63 14.46
N LEU A 368 6.63 -2.94 14.25
CA LEU A 368 7.48 -3.59 15.26
C LEU A 368 7.64 -2.72 16.52
N MET A 369 7.90 -1.43 16.37
CA MET A 369 8.04 -0.49 17.49
C MET A 369 6.72 -0.34 18.25
N ALA A 370 5.62 -0.13 17.54
CA ALA A 370 4.28 0.01 18.12
C ALA A 370 3.90 -1.22 18.96
N GLY A 371 4.10 -2.43 18.43
CA GLY A 371 3.86 -3.67 19.17
C GLY A 371 4.73 -3.81 20.42
N ARG A 372 6.00 -3.37 20.38
CA ARG A 372 6.89 -3.36 21.55
C ARG A 372 6.48 -2.34 22.60
N MET A 373 6.09 -1.13 22.17
CA MET A 373 5.60 -0.09 23.08
C MET A 373 4.28 -0.51 23.72
N ARG A 374 3.36 -1.08 22.96
CA ARG A 374 2.10 -1.62 23.47
C ARG A 374 2.35 -2.70 24.53
N GLN A 375 3.27 -3.64 24.29
CA GLN A 375 3.60 -4.68 25.28
C GLN A 375 4.35 -4.13 26.51
N GLY A 376 5.31 -3.23 26.28
CA GLY A 376 6.10 -2.66 27.37
C GLY A 376 5.32 -1.66 28.22
N GLY A 377 4.33 -0.99 27.62
CA GLY A 377 3.68 0.20 28.16
C GLY A 377 4.62 1.39 28.21
N VAL A 378 4.09 2.58 28.31
CA VAL A 378 4.87 3.84 28.26
C VAL A 378 5.01 4.53 29.62
N ASP A 379 4.14 4.26 30.57
CA ASP A 379 4.21 4.84 31.90
C ASP A 379 5.19 4.07 32.80
N ALA A 380 6.40 4.57 32.92
CA ALA A 380 7.46 3.99 33.75
C ALA A 380 7.13 4.04 35.27
N GLY A 381 6.17 4.85 35.70
CA GLY A 381 5.68 4.92 37.07
C GLY A 381 4.86 3.69 37.49
N LEU A 382 4.33 2.94 36.52
CA LEU A 382 3.61 1.70 36.78
C LEU A 382 4.54 0.48 36.86
N PRO A 383 4.26 -0.49 37.74
CA PRO A 383 4.94 -1.79 37.72
C PRO A 383 4.78 -2.49 36.37
N ARG A 384 5.80 -3.28 35.97
CA ARG A 384 5.86 -3.92 34.66
C ARG A 384 4.66 -4.81 34.33
N ASP A 385 4.10 -5.49 35.31
CA ASP A 385 2.93 -6.37 35.19
C ASP A 385 1.60 -5.62 35.07
N ARG A 386 1.61 -4.31 35.26
CA ARG A 386 0.42 -3.43 35.13
C ARG A 386 0.55 -2.37 34.05
N ARG A 387 1.68 -2.36 33.33
CA ARG A 387 1.93 -1.34 32.31
C ARG A 387 2.08 -1.97 30.92
N GLY A 388 1.08 -1.95 30.11
CA GLY A 388 1.08 -2.51 28.77
C GLY A 388 0.24 -3.77 28.64
N VAL A 389 0.26 -4.33 27.44
CA VAL A 389 -0.55 -5.49 27.05
C VAL A 389 0.36 -6.68 26.79
N ALA A 390 0.13 -7.79 27.48
CA ALA A 390 0.93 -8.99 27.31
C ALA A 390 0.87 -9.49 25.86
N ASP A 391 1.98 -10.06 25.39
CA ASP A 391 2.11 -10.74 24.10
C ASP A 391 1.73 -9.89 22.86
N ALA A 392 1.80 -8.55 22.93
CA ALA A 392 1.43 -7.65 21.86
C ALA A 392 2.50 -7.50 20.73
N ARG A 393 3.66 -8.15 20.85
CA ARG A 393 4.76 -8.04 19.88
C ARG A 393 4.48 -8.83 18.60
N ILE A 394 5.08 -8.36 17.52
CA ILE A 394 5.22 -9.08 16.27
C ILE A 394 6.71 -9.28 15.94
N THR A 395 7.00 -10.24 15.05
CA THR A 395 8.35 -10.51 14.52
C THR A 395 8.61 -9.72 13.23
N VAL A 396 9.89 -9.65 12.81
CA VAL A 396 10.26 -9.01 11.53
C VAL A 396 9.62 -9.74 10.35
N ALA A 397 9.52 -11.07 10.41
CA ALA A 397 8.86 -11.87 9.39
C ALA A 397 7.35 -11.58 9.32
N GLU A 398 6.68 -11.40 10.47
CA GLU A 398 5.27 -10.99 10.50
C GLU A 398 5.07 -9.57 9.93
N ALA A 399 5.92 -8.61 10.29
CA ALA A 399 5.84 -7.25 9.78
C ALA A 399 6.02 -7.21 8.24
N PHE A 400 6.96 -7.98 7.70
CA PHE A 400 7.18 -8.07 6.27
C PHE A 400 6.04 -8.85 5.56
N TRP A 401 5.48 -9.87 6.20
CA TRP A 401 4.28 -10.54 5.69
C TRP A 401 3.10 -9.59 5.54
N LEU A 402 2.86 -8.71 6.52
CA LEU A 402 1.82 -7.68 6.44
C LEU A 402 2.02 -6.74 5.24
N ALA A 403 3.28 -6.39 4.94
CA ALA A 403 3.63 -5.51 3.82
C ALA A 403 3.58 -6.20 2.44
N THR A 404 3.42 -7.52 2.40
CA THR A 404 3.52 -8.34 1.18
C THR A 404 2.35 -9.31 1.04
N ALA A 405 2.53 -10.59 1.38
CA ALA A 405 1.49 -11.61 1.21
C ALA A 405 0.22 -11.32 2.03
N GLY A 406 0.34 -10.80 3.24
CA GLY A 406 -0.82 -10.41 4.06
C GLY A 406 -1.64 -9.30 3.42
N GLY A 407 -0.98 -8.28 2.84
CA GLY A 407 -1.64 -7.25 2.05
C GLY A 407 -2.34 -7.82 0.80
N GLY A 408 -1.69 -8.77 0.10
CA GLY A 408 -2.29 -9.50 -1.02
C GLY A 408 -3.54 -10.27 -0.60
N GLU A 409 -3.48 -11.02 0.50
CA GLU A 409 -4.61 -11.78 1.05
C GLU A 409 -5.77 -10.87 1.49
N ALA A 410 -5.47 -9.68 2.01
CA ALA A 410 -6.48 -8.67 2.36
C ALA A 410 -7.32 -8.26 1.15
N LEU A 411 -6.71 -8.14 -0.01
CA LEU A 411 -7.35 -7.76 -1.29
C LEU A 411 -7.86 -8.95 -2.11
N GLY A 412 -7.60 -10.19 -1.67
CA GLY A 412 -7.93 -11.39 -2.43
C GLY A 412 -7.07 -11.57 -3.68
N LEU A 413 -5.81 -11.12 -3.65
CA LEU A 413 -4.87 -11.18 -4.77
C LEU A 413 -3.77 -12.23 -4.57
N ASP A 414 -3.36 -12.87 -5.65
CA ASP A 414 -2.22 -13.80 -5.71
C ASP A 414 -0.90 -13.03 -5.91
N VAL A 415 -0.53 -12.19 -4.95
CA VAL A 415 0.69 -11.35 -4.96
C VAL A 415 1.45 -11.43 -3.63
N GLY A 416 2.62 -10.83 -3.56
CA GLY A 416 3.39 -10.65 -2.31
C GLY A 416 4.17 -11.89 -1.86
N LYS A 417 4.28 -12.92 -2.71
CA LYS A 417 5.10 -14.12 -2.46
C LYS A 417 5.58 -14.76 -3.75
N PHE A 418 6.66 -15.55 -3.68
CA PHE A 418 7.19 -16.33 -4.80
C PHE A 418 6.66 -17.76 -4.72
N ALA A 419 5.54 -18.03 -5.38
CA ALA A 419 4.91 -19.34 -5.43
C ALA A 419 4.21 -19.54 -6.78
N ALA A 420 4.09 -20.77 -7.23
CA ALA A 420 3.36 -21.11 -8.45
C ALA A 420 1.93 -20.56 -8.39
N GLY A 421 1.47 -19.97 -9.49
CA GLY A 421 0.16 -19.30 -9.62
C GLY A 421 0.15 -17.82 -9.23
N CYS A 422 1.12 -17.35 -8.43
CA CYS A 422 1.21 -15.93 -8.05
C CYS A 422 1.74 -15.07 -9.20
N LYS A 423 1.35 -13.80 -9.22
CA LYS A 423 1.93 -12.79 -10.11
C LYS A 423 3.36 -12.46 -9.69
N PHE A 424 4.25 -12.29 -10.67
CA PHE A 424 5.63 -11.90 -10.40
C PHE A 424 5.72 -10.40 -10.19
N ASP A 425 5.38 -9.98 -8.96
CA ASP A 425 5.63 -8.64 -8.44
C ASP A 425 6.86 -8.75 -7.52
N ALA A 426 7.93 -8.05 -7.87
CA ALA A 426 9.21 -8.25 -7.20
C ALA A 426 10.05 -6.97 -7.13
N LEU A 427 10.94 -6.95 -6.14
CA LEU A 427 11.97 -5.95 -5.94
C LEU A 427 13.33 -6.60 -6.07
N ARG A 428 14.23 -6.04 -6.88
CA ARG A 428 15.65 -6.36 -6.88
C ARG A 428 16.34 -5.43 -5.92
N ILE A 429 16.85 -5.98 -4.84
CA ILE A 429 17.53 -5.25 -3.77
C ILE A 429 19.03 -5.48 -3.92
N ASP A 430 19.78 -4.39 -3.91
CA ASP A 430 21.24 -4.40 -3.82
C ASP A 430 21.65 -4.01 -2.39
N VAL A 431 22.20 -4.96 -1.63
CA VAL A 431 22.61 -4.72 -0.25
C VAL A 431 23.90 -3.89 -0.16
N GLU A 432 24.65 -3.79 -1.26
CA GLU A 432 25.90 -3.05 -1.38
C GLU A 432 25.73 -1.68 -2.04
N ALA A 433 24.48 -1.28 -2.31
CA ALA A 433 24.18 -0.01 -2.98
C ALA A 433 24.85 1.18 -2.30
N ASP A 434 25.37 2.12 -3.10
CA ASP A 434 25.90 3.40 -2.62
C ASP A 434 24.83 4.15 -1.80
N GLY A 435 25.22 4.65 -0.63
CA GLY A 435 24.31 5.33 0.29
C GLY A 435 23.41 4.39 1.09
N SER A 436 23.59 3.08 0.98
CA SER A 436 22.86 2.09 1.78
C SER A 436 23.31 2.10 3.24
N ASN A 437 22.34 1.87 4.15
CA ASN A 437 22.60 1.56 5.55
C ASN A 437 22.64 0.04 5.84
N VAL A 438 22.34 -0.80 4.84
CA VAL A 438 22.50 -2.25 4.97
C VAL A 438 23.99 -2.57 5.05
N ARG A 439 24.36 -3.42 6.01
CA ARG A 439 25.75 -3.89 6.20
C ARG A 439 25.70 -5.40 6.39
N VAL A 440 26.16 -6.12 5.38
CA VAL A 440 26.25 -7.58 5.41
C VAL A 440 27.70 -8.00 5.66
N TRP A 441 27.89 -8.89 6.62
CA TRP A 441 29.17 -9.45 6.99
C TRP A 441 29.13 -10.95 6.77
N PRO A 442 29.64 -11.48 5.64
CA PRO A 442 29.47 -12.90 5.27
C PRO A 442 29.93 -13.92 6.33
N ASP A 443 30.92 -13.54 7.15
CA ASP A 443 31.45 -14.41 8.21
C ASP A 443 30.62 -14.36 9.52
N LEU A 444 29.64 -13.45 9.61
CA LEU A 444 28.85 -13.19 10.82
C LEU A 444 27.35 -13.35 10.62
N ASP A 445 26.88 -13.15 9.38
CA ASP A 445 25.46 -13.06 9.08
C ASP A 445 24.96 -14.33 8.42
N GLU A 446 23.96 -14.95 9.03
CA GLU A 446 23.16 -15.96 8.37
C GLU A 446 22.13 -15.28 7.43
N PRO A 447 21.54 -15.98 6.47
CA PRO A 447 20.55 -15.40 5.54
C PRO A 447 19.37 -14.72 6.23
N GLU A 448 18.93 -15.26 7.37
CA GLU A 448 17.88 -14.67 8.19
C GLU A 448 18.29 -13.30 8.76
N ASP A 449 19.59 -13.13 9.08
CA ASP A 449 20.13 -11.83 9.53
C ASP A 449 20.18 -10.84 8.37
N VAL A 450 20.58 -11.30 7.18
CA VAL A 450 20.55 -10.48 5.95
C VAL A 450 19.14 -9.99 5.67
N PHE A 451 18.14 -10.88 5.74
CA PHE A 451 16.73 -10.50 5.58
C PHE A 451 16.31 -9.43 6.60
N GLN A 452 16.61 -9.63 7.89
CA GLN A 452 16.27 -8.66 8.92
C GLN A 452 16.96 -7.31 8.67
N LYS A 453 18.25 -7.33 8.29
CA LYS A 453 19.00 -6.11 7.95
C LYS A 453 18.40 -5.37 6.76
N ILE A 454 17.90 -6.08 5.75
CA ILE A 454 17.20 -5.47 4.63
C ILE A 454 15.91 -4.81 5.10
N VAL A 455 15.02 -5.52 5.79
CA VAL A 455 13.74 -4.96 6.27
C VAL A 455 13.96 -3.75 7.17
N LEU A 456 14.98 -3.81 8.04
CA LEU A 456 15.21 -2.78 9.05
C LEU A 456 16.07 -1.60 8.57
N ASN A 457 16.87 -1.75 7.49
CA ASN A 457 17.84 -0.71 7.11
C ASN A 457 17.80 -0.35 5.62
N ALA A 458 17.18 -1.17 4.74
CA ALA A 458 17.12 -0.82 3.32
C ALA A 458 16.22 0.39 3.09
N GLY A 459 16.57 1.18 2.10
CA GLY A 459 15.80 2.31 1.61
C GLY A 459 15.75 2.33 0.09
N ARG A 460 15.24 3.42 -0.47
CA ARG A 460 15.10 3.60 -1.93
C ARG A 460 16.40 3.36 -2.70
N ALA A 461 17.56 3.70 -2.12
CA ALA A 461 18.88 3.48 -2.75
C ALA A 461 19.16 2.00 -3.05
N ASN A 462 18.62 1.09 -2.22
CA ASN A 462 18.79 -0.35 -2.37
C ASN A 462 17.90 -0.95 -3.47
N ILE A 463 16.81 -0.27 -3.89
CA ILE A 463 15.83 -0.79 -4.83
C ILE A 463 16.31 -0.53 -6.25
N ARG A 464 16.93 -1.54 -6.87
CA ARG A 464 17.50 -1.45 -8.22
C ARG A 464 16.45 -1.56 -9.30
N GLN A 465 15.49 -2.46 -9.14
CA GLN A 465 14.39 -2.69 -10.09
C GLN A 465 13.12 -3.08 -9.35
N VAL A 466 11.99 -2.68 -9.93
CA VAL A 466 10.64 -3.01 -9.45
C VAL A 466 9.86 -3.59 -10.61
N TRP A 467 9.25 -4.75 -10.40
CA TRP A 467 8.41 -5.42 -11.40
C TRP A 467 6.99 -5.59 -10.89
N VAL A 468 6.05 -5.42 -11.81
CA VAL A 468 4.62 -5.75 -11.65
C VAL A 468 4.23 -6.66 -12.81
N ASP A 469 3.63 -7.81 -12.53
CA ASP A 469 3.31 -8.84 -13.54
C ASP A 469 4.52 -9.18 -14.45
N GLY A 470 5.72 -9.21 -13.90
CA GLY A 470 6.95 -9.46 -14.66
C GLY A 470 7.38 -8.32 -15.60
N VAL A 471 6.75 -7.14 -15.51
CA VAL A 471 7.11 -5.95 -16.27
C VAL A 471 7.85 -4.96 -15.38
N CYS A 472 9.04 -4.50 -15.79
CA CYS A 472 9.79 -3.50 -15.02
C CYS A 472 9.08 -2.15 -15.09
N VAL A 473 8.70 -1.63 -13.93
CA VAL A 473 7.94 -0.38 -13.78
C VAL A 473 8.75 0.73 -13.10
N GLY A 474 9.88 0.42 -12.46
CA GLY A 474 10.71 1.40 -11.76
C GLY A 474 12.03 0.83 -11.24
N GLY A 475 12.75 1.64 -10.47
CA GLY A 475 14.02 1.32 -9.85
C GLY A 475 15.17 2.22 -10.30
N THR A 476 16.27 2.25 -9.53
CA THR A 476 17.44 3.12 -9.78
C THR A 476 18.26 2.71 -11.01
N ALA A 477 18.17 1.46 -11.46
CA ALA A 477 18.89 0.98 -12.65
C ALA A 477 18.34 1.56 -14.00
N GLY A 478 17.20 2.25 -13.97
CA GLY A 478 16.63 2.96 -15.13
C GLY A 478 17.26 4.33 -15.39
N ASP A 479 17.83 4.96 -14.38
CA ASP A 479 18.37 6.33 -14.45
C ASP A 479 19.84 6.42 -14.90
N ALA A 480 20.59 5.31 -14.86
CA ALA A 480 22.01 5.30 -15.19
C ALA A 480 22.30 5.62 -16.68
N GLY A 481 21.31 5.51 -17.57
CA GLY A 481 21.42 5.88 -18.98
C GLY A 481 21.15 7.36 -19.31
N GLN A 482 20.66 8.15 -18.36
CA GLN A 482 20.28 9.56 -18.60
C GLN A 482 21.19 10.60 -17.94
N ARG A 483 22.10 10.21 -17.02
CA ARG A 483 23.02 11.15 -16.38
C ARG A 483 24.33 11.44 -17.16
N ALA A 484 24.51 10.82 -18.33
CA ALA A 484 25.75 10.96 -19.13
C ALA A 484 25.72 12.10 -20.18
N SER A 485 24.80 13.06 -20.09
CA SER A 485 24.78 14.19 -21.05
C SER A 485 24.35 15.54 -20.47
N VAL A 486 24.78 15.85 -19.25
CA VAL A 486 24.84 17.25 -18.80
C VAL A 486 26.23 17.48 -18.24
N SER A 487 27.21 17.61 -19.17
CA SER A 487 28.49 18.23 -18.88
C SER A 487 28.33 19.74 -19.03
N ARG A 488 28.53 20.45 -17.91
CA ARG A 488 29.00 21.84 -17.72
C ARG A 488 28.40 22.93 -18.59
#